data_41951f24ee1c5d26b58fa815e829eca5
#
_entry.id   41951f24ee1c5d26b58fa815e829eca5
#
_cell.length_a   1.000
_cell.length_b   1.000
_cell.length_c   1.000
_cell.angle_alpha   90.00
_cell.angle_beta   90.00
_cell.angle_gamma   90.00
#
_symmetry.space_group_name_H-M   'P 1'
#
loop_
_entity.id
_entity.type
_entity.pdbx_description
1 polymer ?
#
loop_
_entity_poly.entity_id
_entity_poly.type
_entity_poly.pdbx_seq_one_letter_code
_entity_poly.pdbx_strand_id
1 'polypeptide(L)'
;MRDYEWEWKPYVSAAERRHKAEREVERRKKQGQALSPVIIESRVIATTFWGRAWCKNLEQYSDYANRLPRGRTYVRNGSIIDLRISPGGIEASVVGSELYKVALKVAPVKKALWKSICHDCAGGIDSLVELLQGRLSKSVMDRICRQNHGLFPSPAEIQLSCSCPDWAEMCKHVAAVLYGIGARLDRQPELLFRLRAVDEAELIANAGEAMPLAKQGPSSNKLLKSDDLAEIFGLDIASAALPAGVESKTKKSKP
;
A
#
# COMPACT_ATOMS: atom_id res chain seq x y z
N MET A 1 11.45 -41.32 -35.66
CA MET A 1 10.43 -40.79 -34.71
C MET A 1 11.06 -40.82 -33.35
N ARG A 2 11.27 -39.67 -32.72
CA ARG A 2 11.74 -39.59 -31.31
C ARG A 2 10.48 -39.59 -30.46
N ASP A 3 10.25 -40.68 -29.72
CA ASP A 3 9.21 -40.78 -28.72
C ASP A 3 9.52 -39.74 -27.62
N TYR A 4 8.75 -38.67 -27.58
CA TYR A 4 8.74 -37.74 -26.43
C TYR A 4 7.95 -38.43 -25.32
N GLU A 5 8.61 -39.27 -24.51
CA GLU A 5 8.07 -39.69 -23.23
C GLU A 5 7.90 -38.46 -22.34
N TRP A 6 6.67 -38.01 -22.18
CA TRP A 6 6.30 -37.03 -21.16
C TRP A 6 6.36 -37.71 -19.80
N GLU A 7 7.55 -37.79 -19.20
CA GLU A 7 7.67 -38.19 -17.81
C GLU A 7 7.02 -37.14 -16.93
N TRP A 8 5.86 -37.46 -16.36
CA TRP A 8 5.23 -36.64 -15.33
C TRP A 8 6.15 -36.62 -14.13
N LYS A 9 6.74 -35.45 -13.85
CA LYS A 9 7.56 -35.28 -12.63
C LYS A 9 6.73 -35.66 -11.41
N PRO A 10 7.27 -36.46 -10.45
CA PRO A 10 6.54 -36.93 -9.29
C PRO A 10 5.98 -35.76 -8.48
N TYR A 11 4.83 -36.00 -7.86
CA TYR A 11 4.18 -35.02 -7.00
C TYR A 11 5.07 -34.67 -5.81
N VAL A 12 5.41 -33.39 -5.66
CA VAL A 12 6.16 -32.87 -4.51
C VAL A 12 5.16 -32.43 -3.44
N SER A 13 5.19 -33.01 -2.27
CA SER A 13 4.32 -32.70 -1.16
C SER A 13 4.52 -31.26 -0.62
N ALA A 14 3.57 -30.73 0.12
CA ALA A 14 3.71 -29.39 0.73
C ALA A 14 4.87 -29.35 1.75
N ALA A 15 5.08 -30.43 2.50
CA ALA A 15 6.18 -30.54 3.46
C ALA A 15 7.54 -30.55 2.77
N GLU A 16 7.70 -31.35 1.71
CA GLU A 16 8.93 -31.37 0.92
C GLU A 16 9.25 -30.02 0.30
N ARG A 17 8.24 -29.32 -0.23
CA ARG A 17 8.43 -27.97 -0.77
C ARG A 17 8.91 -26.99 0.31
N ARG A 18 8.36 -27.09 1.52
CA ARG A 18 8.79 -26.24 2.65
C ARG A 18 10.25 -26.48 2.99
N HIS A 19 10.64 -27.74 3.20
CA HIS A 19 12.04 -28.11 3.48
C HIS A 19 12.98 -27.70 2.35
N LYS A 20 12.53 -27.81 1.10
CA LYS A 20 13.32 -27.34 -0.06
C LYS A 20 13.49 -25.83 -0.03
N ALA A 21 12.43 -25.08 0.31
CA ALA A 21 12.49 -23.62 0.43
C ALA A 21 13.43 -23.18 1.57
N GLU A 22 13.34 -23.81 2.74
CA GLU A 22 14.20 -23.54 3.89
C GLU A 22 15.68 -23.79 3.55
N ARG A 23 16.01 -24.93 2.96
CA ARG A 23 17.37 -25.25 2.50
C ARG A 23 17.91 -24.27 1.47
N GLU A 24 17.06 -23.85 0.53
CA GLU A 24 17.46 -22.87 -0.49
C GLU A 24 17.72 -21.49 0.10
N VAL A 25 16.90 -21.06 1.07
CA VAL A 25 17.12 -19.81 1.83
C VAL A 25 18.46 -19.86 2.56
N GLU A 26 18.73 -20.93 3.29
CA GLU A 26 20.00 -21.09 4.01
C GLU A 26 21.20 -21.09 3.06
N ARG A 27 21.11 -21.82 1.95
CA ARG A 27 22.14 -21.88 0.93
C ARG A 27 22.50 -20.49 0.40
N ARG A 28 21.47 -19.70 0.05
CA ARG A 28 21.66 -18.34 -0.48
C ARG A 28 22.18 -17.37 0.56
N LYS A 29 21.69 -17.46 1.80
CA LYS A 29 22.24 -16.67 2.92
C LYS A 29 23.71 -16.94 3.15
N LYS A 30 24.16 -18.21 3.11
CA LYS A 30 25.58 -18.58 3.18
C LYS A 30 26.41 -18.00 2.03
N GLN A 31 25.79 -17.74 0.89
CA GLN A 31 26.41 -17.07 -0.26
C GLN A 31 26.37 -15.53 -0.18
N GLY A 32 25.95 -14.96 0.97
CA GLY A 32 25.87 -13.52 1.17
C GLY A 32 24.67 -12.83 0.48
N GLN A 33 23.70 -13.59 -0.02
CA GLN A 33 22.53 -12.99 -0.67
C GLN A 33 21.53 -12.52 0.39
N ALA A 34 21.15 -11.22 0.33
CA ALA A 34 20.05 -10.69 1.11
C ALA A 34 18.73 -11.13 0.48
N LEU A 35 17.95 -11.93 1.19
CA LEU A 35 16.65 -12.42 0.78
C LEU A 35 15.53 -11.74 1.57
N SER A 36 14.36 -11.60 0.93
CA SER A 36 13.15 -11.05 1.53
C SER A 36 12.00 -12.06 1.41
N PRO A 37 11.98 -13.14 2.22
CA PRO A 37 10.97 -14.19 2.13
C PRO A 37 9.60 -13.69 2.58
N VAL A 38 8.54 -14.32 2.08
CA VAL A 38 7.17 -14.12 2.56
C VAL A 38 6.87 -15.17 3.61
N ILE A 39 6.63 -14.73 4.84
CA ILE A 39 6.31 -15.59 5.97
C ILE A 39 4.86 -15.32 6.39
N ILE A 40 4.04 -16.37 6.39
CA ILE A 40 2.64 -16.33 6.85
C ILE A 40 2.59 -17.11 8.16
N GLU A 41 2.33 -16.42 9.26
CA GLU A 41 2.29 -17.02 10.61
C GLU A 41 0.94 -17.67 10.93
N SER A 42 -0.11 -17.26 10.23
CA SER A 42 -1.49 -17.73 10.43
C SER A 42 -2.08 -18.36 9.18
N ARG A 43 -3.33 -18.86 9.27
CA ARG A 43 -4.08 -19.31 8.10
C ARG A 43 -4.52 -18.15 7.19
N VAL A 44 -4.60 -16.95 7.76
CA VAL A 44 -5.01 -15.73 7.04
C VAL A 44 -3.78 -15.12 6.37
N ILE A 45 -3.87 -14.87 5.08
CA ILE A 45 -2.76 -14.33 4.28
C ILE A 45 -2.53 -12.85 4.58
N ALA A 46 -3.63 -12.10 4.76
CA ALA A 46 -3.59 -10.67 5.01
C ALA A 46 -4.68 -10.27 6.01
N THR A 47 -4.34 -9.41 6.96
CA THR A 47 -5.19 -9.01 8.09
C THR A 47 -5.55 -7.53 8.08
N THR A 48 -4.66 -6.68 7.56
CA THR A 48 -4.89 -5.23 7.47
C THR A 48 -5.80 -4.85 6.31
N PHE A 49 -6.23 -3.60 6.28
CA PHE A 49 -7.01 -3.06 5.17
C PHE A 49 -6.29 -3.26 3.83
N TRP A 50 -5.03 -2.85 3.74
CA TRP A 50 -4.26 -2.83 2.50
C TRP A 50 -4.04 -4.23 1.92
N GLY A 51 -3.60 -5.17 2.75
CA GLY A 51 -3.37 -6.54 2.32
C GLY A 51 -4.66 -7.26 1.95
N ARG A 52 -5.75 -7.07 2.73
CA ARG A 52 -7.06 -7.65 2.41
C ARG A 52 -7.67 -7.08 1.14
N ALA A 53 -7.59 -5.75 0.96
CA ALA A 53 -8.10 -5.09 -0.24
C ALA A 53 -7.36 -5.56 -1.49
N TRP A 54 -6.02 -5.73 -1.41
CA TRP A 54 -5.24 -6.33 -2.49
C TRP A 54 -5.72 -7.75 -2.83
N CYS A 55 -5.83 -8.63 -1.83
CA CYS A 55 -6.30 -10.01 -2.05
C CYS A 55 -7.72 -10.05 -2.63
N LYS A 56 -8.62 -9.21 -2.10
CA LYS A 56 -10.00 -9.09 -2.62
C LYS A 56 -10.02 -8.60 -4.06
N ASN A 57 -9.18 -7.63 -4.41
CA ASN A 57 -9.08 -7.13 -5.78
C ASN A 57 -8.68 -8.26 -6.75
N LEU A 58 -7.71 -9.13 -6.37
CA LEU A 58 -7.33 -10.28 -7.19
C LEU A 58 -8.48 -11.28 -7.37
N GLU A 59 -9.23 -11.54 -6.32
CA GLU A 59 -10.30 -12.55 -6.30
C GLU A 59 -11.56 -12.12 -7.06
N GLN A 60 -11.67 -10.84 -7.40
CA GLN A 60 -12.77 -10.31 -8.23
C GLN A 60 -12.63 -10.66 -9.71
N TYR A 61 -11.44 -11.10 -10.16
CA TYR A 61 -11.20 -11.45 -11.54
C TYR A 61 -11.38 -12.95 -11.78
N SER A 62 -12.46 -13.33 -12.44
CA SER A 62 -12.88 -14.73 -12.65
C SER A 62 -11.85 -15.59 -13.41
N ASP A 63 -11.04 -14.99 -14.28
CA ASP A 63 -10.03 -15.67 -15.09
C ASP A 63 -8.96 -16.35 -14.25
N TYR A 64 -8.84 -15.97 -12.98
CA TYR A 64 -7.83 -16.47 -12.04
C TYR A 64 -8.35 -17.56 -11.10
N ALA A 65 -9.66 -17.83 -11.09
CA ALA A 65 -10.33 -18.67 -10.09
C ALA A 65 -9.70 -20.06 -9.92
N ASN A 66 -9.25 -20.72 -11.01
CA ASN A 66 -8.67 -22.06 -10.96
C ASN A 66 -7.26 -22.12 -10.35
N ARG A 67 -6.50 -21.01 -10.40
CA ARG A 67 -5.10 -20.97 -9.96
C ARG A 67 -4.93 -20.36 -8.57
N LEU A 68 -5.84 -19.51 -8.16
CA LEU A 68 -5.79 -18.81 -6.87
C LEU A 68 -5.74 -19.77 -5.65
N PRO A 69 -6.53 -20.87 -5.54
CA PRO A 69 -6.43 -21.79 -4.41
C PRO A 69 -5.05 -22.45 -4.28
N ARG A 70 -4.42 -22.77 -5.42
CA ARG A 70 -3.05 -23.33 -5.44
C ARG A 70 -2.03 -22.27 -5.01
N GLY A 71 -2.18 -21.03 -5.47
CA GLY A 71 -1.36 -19.90 -5.04
C GLY A 71 -1.43 -19.66 -3.53
N ARG A 72 -2.63 -19.68 -2.95
CA ARG A 72 -2.83 -19.61 -1.48
C ARG A 72 -2.08 -20.70 -0.73
N THR A 73 -2.09 -21.92 -1.24
CA THR A 73 -1.34 -23.01 -0.64
C THR A 73 0.18 -22.78 -0.70
N TYR A 74 0.69 -22.30 -1.83
CA TYR A 74 2.12 -22.03 -2.01
C TYR A 74 2.62 -20.94 -1.06
N VAL A 75 1.91 -19.79 -0.97
CA VAL A 75 2.32 -18.71 -0.08
C VAL A 75 2.28 -19.11 1.39
N ARG A 76 1.24 -19.84 1.83
CA ARG A 76 1.11 -20.34 3.21
C ARG A 76 2.22 -21.32 3.60
N ASN A 77 2.74 -22.06 2.63
CA ASN A 77 3.82 -23.02 2.86
C ASN A 77 5.22 -22.39 2.74
N GLY A 78 5.33 -21.04 2.69
CA GLY A 78 6.63 -20.37 2.63
C GLY A 78 7.39 -20.62 1.32
N SER A 79 6.68 -20.93 0.23
CA SER A 79 7.31 -21.23 -1.07
C SER A 79 7.98 -20.00 -1.70
N ILE A 80 7.62 -18.77 -1.27
CA ILE A 80 8.22 -17.53 -1.77
C ILE A 80 9.43 -17.19 -0.90
N ILE A 81 10.61 -17.49 -1.40
CA ILE A 81 11.87 -17.30 -0.67
C ILE A 81 12.50 -15.91 -0.85
N ASP A 82 12.08 -15.18 -1.85
CA ASP A 82 12.46 -13.79 -2.07
C ASP A 82 11.32 -13.07 -2.77
N LEU A 83 10.93 -11.90 -2.30
CA LEU A 83 9.92 -11.02 -2.90
C LEU A 83 10.38 -9.58 -2.79
N ARG A 84 10.58 -8.93 -3.93
CA ARG A 84 11.01 -7.54 -4.04
C ARG A 84 9.99 -6.75 -4.83
N ILE A 85 9.57 -5.63 -4.26
CA ILE A 85 8.63 -4.70 -4.87
C ILE A 85 9.36 -3.39 -5.13
N SER A 86 9.35 -2.96 -6.38
CA SER A 86 9.97 -1.73 -6.88
C SER A 86 8.93 -0.90 -7.66
N PRO A 87 9.22 0.36 -8.00
CA PRO A 87 8.31 1.13 -8.85
C PRO A 87 8.00 0.41 -10.16
N GLY A 88 6.73 0.10 -10.39
CA GLY A 88 6.24 -0.58 -11.58
C GLY A 88 6.66 -2.05 -11.74
N GLY A 89 7.36 -2.64 -10.76
CA GLY A 89 7.91 -3.98 -10.91
C GLY A 89 7.92 -4.82 -9.65
N ILE A 90 7.77 -6.13 -9.82
CA ILE A 90 7.86 -7.12 -8.76
C ILE A 90 8.69 -8.28 -9.26
N GLU A 91 9.68 -8.68 -8.48
CA GLU A 91 10.50 -9.84 -8.72
C GLU A 91 10.40 -10.82 -7.55
N ALA A 92 10.26 -12.10 -7.84
CA ALA A 92 10.19 -13.11 -6.81
C ALA A 92 10.87 -14.42 -7.21
N SER A 93 11.36 -15.14 -6.20
CA SER A 93 11.84 -16.51 -6.32
C SER A 93 10.88 -17.45 -5.58
N VAL A 94 10.31 -18.40 -6.30
CA VAL A 94 9.29 -19.33 -5.78
C VAL A 94 9.78 -20.76 -5.90
N VAL A 95 9.80 -21.50 -4.79
CA VAL A 95 10.15 -22.91 -4.74
C VAL A 95 8.92 -23.77 -5.04
N GLY A 96 9.01 -24.56 -6.11
CA GLY A 96 8.05 -25.59 -6.46
C GLY A 96 8.76 -26.94 -6.64
N SER A 97 8.53 -27.65 -7.74
CA SER A 97 9.38 -28.78 -8.16
C SER A 97 10.82 -28.32 -8.40
N GLU A 98 10.94 -27.12 -8.93
CA GLU A 98 12.21 -26.40 -9.11
C GLU A 98 12.12 -24.99 -8.49
N LEU A 99 13.19 -24.22 -8.62
CA LEU A 99 13.19 -22.82 -8.27
C LEU A 99 12.76 -22.00 -9.48
N TYR A 100 11.64 -21.29 -9.34
CA TYR A 100 11.07 -20.49 -10.42
C TYR A 100 11.27 -18.99 -10.15
N LYS A 101 11.63 -18.26 -11.20
CA LYS A 101 11.67 -16.80 -11.20
C LYS A 101 10.32 -16.29 -11.68
N VAL A 102 9.73 -15.39 -10.91
CA VAL A 102 8.47 -14.71 -11.25
C VAL A 102 8.76 -13.22 -11.36
N ALA A 103 8.31 -12.63 -12.44
CA ALA A 103 8.39 -11.18 -12.65
C ALA A 103 7.01 -10.64 -13.03
N LEU A 104 6.61 -9.56 -12.38
CA LEU A 104 5.37 -8.85 -12.69
C LEU A 104 5.71 -7.41 -13.03
N LYS A 105 5.09 -6.87 -14.07
CA LYS A 105 5.15 -5.43 -14.37
C LYS A 105 3.77 -4.85 -14.13
N VAL A 106 3.70 -3.76 -13.37
CA VAL A 106 2.46 -3.09 -13.00
C VAL A 106 2.50 -1.68 -13.55
N ALA A 107 1.51 -1.31 -14.33
CA ALA A 107 1.40 0.03 -14.88
C ALA A 107 1.27 1.08 -13.76
N PRO A 108 1.90 2.26 -13.87
CA PRO A 108 1.69 3.37 -12.95
C PRO A 108 0.24 3.86 -13.01
N VAL A 109 -0.23 4.49 -11.94
CA VAL A 109 -1.52 5.17 -11.98
C VAL A 109 -1.43 6.37 -12.92
N LYS A 110 -2.41 6.52 -13.81
CA LYS A 110 -2.48 7.69 -14.69
C LYS A 110 -2.60 8.97 -13.86
N LYS A 111 -1.81 10.00 -14.19
CA LYS A 111 -1.78 11.27 -13.43
C LYS A 111 -3.17 11.88 -13.19
N ALA A 112 -4.04 11.86 -14.22
CA ALA A 112 -5.41 12.38 -14.10
C ALA A 112 -6.25 11.56 -13.08
N LEU A 113 -6.12 10.23 -13.10
CA LEU A 113 -6.79 9.36 -12.13
C LEU A 113 -6.27 9.60 -10.71
N TRP A 114 -4.95 9.73 -10.54
CA TRP A 114 -4.34 9.99 -9.24
C TRP A 114 -4.84 11.32 -8.65
N LYS A 115 -4.83 12.41 -9.44
CA LYS A 115 -5.39 13.70 -9.03
C LYS A 115 -6.86 13.59 -8.62
N SER A 116 -7.68 12.82 -9.36
CA SER A 116 -9.07 12.58 -8.98
C SER A 116 -9.19 11.82 -7.67
N ILE A 117 -8.34 10.80 -7.42
CA ILE A 117 -8.33 10.06 -6.16
C ILE A 117 -7.97 11.01 -5.00
N CYS A 118 -6.91 11.81 -5.14
CA CYS A 118 -6.50 12.77 -4.12
C CYS A 118 -7.62 13.79 -3.82
N HIS A 119 -8.25 14.34 -4.85
CA HIS A 119 -9.37 15.27 -4.70
C HIS A 119 -10.57 14.63 -3.98
N ASP A 120 -10.96 13.42 -4.36
CA ASP A 120 -12.11 12.72 -3.78
C ASP A 120 -11.86 12.25 -2.34
N CYS A 121 -10.60 12.07 -1.95
CA CYS A 121 -10.17 11.69 -0.61
C CYS A 121 -9.82 12.89 0.28
N ALA A 122 -9.84 14.11 -0.27
CA ALA A 122 -9.46 15.33 0.45
C ALA A 122 -10.31 15.51 1.71
N GLY A 123 -9.67 15.82 2.85
CA GLY A 123 -10.32 15.97 4.16
C GLY A 123 -10.84 14.68 4.79
N GLY A 124 -10.61 13.53 4.15
CA GLY A 124 -11.01 12.23 4.68
C GLY A 124 -9.89 11.38 5.28
N ILE A 125 -8.67 11.93 5.34
CA ILE A 125 -7.46 11.30 5.87
C ILE A 125 -6.73 12.33 6.73
N ASP A 126 -6.65 12.08 8.03
CA ASP A 126 -6.13 13.06 8.97
C ASP A 126 -4.60 13.02 9.10
N SER A 127 -3.97 11.89 8.81
CA SER A 127 -2.52 11.71 8.90
C SER A 127 -1.97 10.58 8.06
N LEU A 128 -0.66 10.64 7.76
CA LEU A 128 0.06 9.55 7.10
C LEU A 128 0.01 8.25 7.92
N VAL A 129 0.05 8.35 9.23
CA VAL A 129 -0.03 7.18 10.12
C VAL A 129 -1.37 6.48 9.97
N GLU A 130 -2.48 7.20 9.94
CA GLU A 130 -3.81 6.63 9.74
C GLU A 130 -3.97 6.01 8.35
N LEU A 131 -3.46 6.69 7.31
CA LEU A 131 -3.42 6.17 5.95
C LEU A 131 -2.70 4.82 5.90
N LEU A 132 -1.47 4.75 6.40
CA LEU A 132 -0.67 3.52 6.36
C LEU A 132 -1.24 2.43 7.27
N GLN A 133 -1.85 2.77 8.40
CA GLN A 133 -2.57 1.81 9.24
C GLN A 133 -3.89 1.34 8.63
N GLY A 134 -4.35 1.97 7.54
CA GLY A 134 -5.63 1.65 6.90
C GLY A 134 -6.84 2.02 7.76
N ARG A 135 -6.69 2.99 8.67
CA ARG A 135 -7.78 3.57 9.47
C ARG A 135 -8.41 4.71 8.69
N LEU A 136 -9.23 4.34 7.72
CA LEU A 136 -9.82 5.23 6.75
C LEU A 136 -11.34 5.24 6.87
N SER A 137 -11.97 6.35 6.54
CA SER A 137 -13.42 6.42 6.40
C SER A 137 -13.91 5.46 5.31
N LYS A 138 -15.16 5.02 5.41
CA LYS A 138 -15.75 4.12 4.40
C LYS A 138 -15.70 4.71 3.01
N SER A 139 -15.96 6.01 2.86
CA SER A 139 -15.93 6.71 1.57
C SER A 139 -14.53 6.69 0.93
N VAL A 140 -13.49 6.92 1.71
CA VAL A 140 -12.10 6.84 1.26
C VAL A 140 -11.73 5.41 0.87
N MET A 141 -12.10 4.42 1.69
CA MET A 141 -11.85 3.01 1.36
C MET A 141 -12.54 2.60 0.06
N ASP A 142 -13.81 2.96 -0.12
CA ASP A 142 -14.57 2.67 -1.34
C ASP A 142 -13.97 3.37 -2.57
N ARG A 143 -13.44 4.58 -2.39
CA ARG A 143 -12.77 5.32 -3.47
C ARG A 143 -11.46 4.68 -3.90
N ILE A 144 -10.62 4.33 -2.94
CA ILE A 144 -9.32 3.68 -3.19
C ILE A 144 -9.50 2.29 -3.81
N CYS A 145 -10.52 1.53 -3.37
CA CYS A 145 -10.77 0.16 -3.83
C CYS A 145 -11.64 0.08 -5.09
N ARG A 146 -12.07 1.21 -5.68
CA ARG A 146 -12.96 1.20 -6.86
C ARG A 146 -12.27 0.54 -8.05
N GLN A 147 -12.92 -0.50 -8.62
CA GLN A 147 -12.40 -1.22 -9.78
C GLN A 147 -12.16 -0.26 -10.96
N ASN A 148 -11.04 -0.43 -11.64
CA ASN A 148 -10.57 0.35 -12.81
C ASN A 148 -10.37 1.86 -12.55
N HIS A 149 -10.83 2.38 -11.43
CA HIS A 149 -10.80 3.80 -11.07
C HIS A 149 -10.19 4.07 -9.70
N GLY A 150 -9.67 3.06 -9.03
CA GLY A 150 -8.99 3.14 -7.73
C GLY A 150 -7.47 3.02 -7.85
N LEU A 151 -6.84 2.74 -6.71
CA LEU A 151 -5.39 2.57 -6.60
C LEU A 151 -4.93 1.17 -7.01
N PHE A 152 -5.78 0.15 -6.79
CA PHE A 152 -5.42 -1.24 -7.09
C PHE A 152 -5.44 -1.51 -8.60
N PRO A 153 -4.41 -2.22 -9.13
CA PRO A 153 -4.32 -2.47 -10.55
C PRO A 153 -5.39 -3.47 -11.02
N SER A 154 -5.92 -3.25 -12.20
CA SER A 154 -6.71 -4.22 -12.95
C SER A 154 -5.81 -5.26 -13.62
N PRO A 155 -6.32 -6.43 -14.06
CA PRO A 155 -5.53 -7.41 -14.81
C PRO A 155 -4.85 -6.84 -16.05
N ALA A 156 -5.52 -5.94 -16.77
CA ALA A 156 -4.96 -5.29 -17.96
C ALA A 156 -3.74 -4.39 -17.66
N GLU A 157 -3.59 -3.98 -16.41
CA GLU A 157 -2.44 -3.19 -15.94
C GLU A 157 -1.29 -4.04 -15.41
N ILE A 158 -1.43 -5.38 -15.39
CA ILE A 158 -0.42 -6.30 -14.86
C ILE A 158 0.05 -7.24 -15.96
N GLN A 159 1.35 -7.20 -16.26
CA GLN A 159 2.00 -8.18 -17.11
C GLN A 159 2.63 -9.25 -16.25
N LEU A 160 2.32 -10.52 -16.52
CA LEU A 160 2.73 -11.68 -15.73
C LEU A 160 3.82 -12.46 -16.48
N SER A 161 4.85 -12.89 -15.75
CA SER A 161 5.90 -13.76 -16.28
C SER A 161 6.36 -14.76 -15.23
N CYS A 162 6.56 -16.01 -15.62
CA CYS A 162 7.11 -17.07 -14.79
C CYS A 162 7.99 -18.01 -15.60
N SER A 163 9.12 -18.43 -15.05
CA SER A 163 10.02 -19.39 -15.70
C SER A 163 9.54 -20.85 -15.64
N CYS A 164 8.34 -21.13 -15.14
CA CYS A 164 7.81 -22.49 -15.08
C CYS A 164 7.26 -22.95 -16.46
N PRO A 165 7.17 -24.27 -16.69
CA PRO A 165 6.68 -24.81 -17.97
C PRO A 165 5.15 -24.74 -18.12
N ASP A 166 4.41 -24.14 -17.16
CA ASP A 166 2.96 -23.96 -17.25
C ASP A 166 2.67 -22.88 -18.32
N TRP A 167 1.90 -23.23 -19.33
CA TRP A 167 1.55 -22.34 -20.44
C TRP A 167 0.56 -21.24 -20.05
N ALA A 168 -0.09 -21.37 -18.89
CA ALA A 168 -1.06 -20.37 -18.42
C ALA A 168 -0.34 -19.10 -17.96
N GLU A 169 -0.80 -17.93 -18.40
CA GLU A 169 -0.29 -16.63 -17.95
C GLU A 169 -0.31 -16.53 -16.42
N MET A 170 -1.44 -16.88 -15.80
CA MET A 170 -1.58 -16.99 -14.35
C MET A 170 -1.30 -18.43 -13.90
N CYS A 171 -0.05 -18.78 -13.74
CA CYS A 171 0.32 -20.07 -13.13
C CYS A 171 0.21 -20.00 -11.58
N LYS A 172 0.31 -21.16 -10.90
CA LYS A 172 0.28 -21.26 -9.43
C LYS A 172 1.37 -20.44 -8.73
N HIS A 173 2.53 -20.24 -9.37
CA HIS A 173 3.65 -19.47 -8.80
C HIS A 173 3.36 -17.98 -8.89
N VAL A 174 2.83 -17.49 -10.00
CA VAL A 174 2.34 -16.12 -10.15
C VAL A 174 1.24 -15.83 -9.13
N ALA A 175 0.25 -16.72 -9.02
CA ALA A 175 -0.82 -16.60 -8.03
C ALA A 175 -0.27 -16.53 -6.59
N ALA A 176 0.76 -17.34 -6.26
CA ALA A 176 1.43 -17.27 -4.96
C ALA A 176 2.07 -15.90 -4.72
N VAL A 177 2.79 -15.37 -5.71
CA VAL A 177 3.43 -14.04 -5.61
C VAL A 177 2.40 -12.94 -5.41
N LEU A 178 1.29 -12.96 -6.14
CA LEU A 178 0.21 -12.00 -5.97
C LEU A 178 -0.37 -12.02 -4.53
N TYR A 179 -0.58 -13.21 -3.94
CA TYR A 179 -0.95 -13.30 -2.53
C TYR A 179 0.19 -12.87 -1.58
N GLY A 180 1.44 -13.15 -1.96
CA GLY A 180 2.62 -12.71 -1.21
C GLY A 180 2.73 -11.19 -1.13
N ILE A 181 2.33 -10.47 -2.18
CA ILE A 181 2.23 -9.00 -2.16
C ILE A 181 1.21 -8.57 -1.10
N GLY A 182 0.01 -9.17 -1.06
CA GLY A 182 -1.00 -8.87 -0.04
C GLY A 182 -0.46 -9.04 1.39
N ALA A 183 0.25 -10.14 1.65
CA ALA A 183 0.90 -10.36 2.94
C ALA A 183 2.01 -9.32 3.25
N ARG A 184 2.72 -8.85 2.23
CA ARG A 184 3.74 -7.81 2.38
C ARG A 184 3.11 -6.46 2.70
N LEU A 185 2.00 -6.12 2.08
CA LEU A 185 1.26 -4.88 2.31
C LEU A 185 0.67 -4.79 3.73
N ASP A 186 0.50 -5.90 4.43
CA ASP A 186 0.13 -5.89 5.85
C ASP A 186 1.18 -5.23 6.74
N ARG A 187 2.44 -5.31 6.36
CA ARG A 187 3.57 -4.78 7.13
C ARG A 187 4.16 -3.51 6.52
N GLN A 188 4.01 -3.33 5.22
CA GLN A 188 4.62 -2.26 4.44
C GLN A 188 3.62 -1.75 3.38
N PRO A 189 2.54 -1.09 3.81
CA PRO A 189 1.48 -0.60 2.90
C PRO A 189 1.98 0.45 1.90
N GLU A 190 3.02 1.20 2.23
CA GLU A 190 3.69 2.18 1.36
C GLU A 190 4.20 1.56 0.06
N LEU A 191 4.44 0.24 0.04
CA LEU A 191 4.88 -0.46 -1.16
C LEU A 191 3.82 -0.46 -2.27
N LEU A 192 2.52 -0.31 -1.95
CA LEU A 192 1.48 -0.19 -2.97
C LEU A 192 1.61 1.12 -3.74
N PHE A 193 1.83 2.22 -3.04
CA PHE A 193 2.02 3.55 -3.63
C PHE A 193 3.29 3.57 -4.49
N ARG A 194 4.39 3.02 -3.96
CA ARG A 194 5.63 2.84 -4.70
C ARG A 194 5.43 2.00 -5.96
N LEU A 195 4.74 0.86 -5.87
CA LEU A 195 4.46 -0.02 -7.00
C LEU A 195 3.67 0.69 -8.10
N ARG A 196 2.71 1.54 -7.70
CA ARG A 196 1.86 2.31 -8.62
C ARG A 196 2.48 3.65 -9.04
N ALA A 197 3.73 3.92 -8.61
CA ALA A 197 4.49 5.13 -8.90
C ALA A 197 3.73 6.43 -8.56
N VAL A 198 3.13 6.47 -7.37
CA VAL A 198 2.46 7.64 -6.79
C VAL A 198 2.99 7.91 -5.39
N ASP A 199 2.86 9.15 -4.92
CA ASP A 199 3.27 9.59 -3.60
C ASP A 199 2.06 9.60 -2.65
N GLU A 200 2.11 8.82 -1.59
CA GLU A 200 1.07 8.75 -0.58
C GLU A 200 0.88 10.07 0.19
N ALA A 201 1.90 10.91 0.27
CA ALA A 201 1.81 12.21 0.90
C ALA A 201 0.85 13.16 0.17
N GLU A 202 0.68 12.99 -1.15
CA GLU A 202 -0.26 13.80 -1.93
C GLU A 202 -1.73 13.58 -1.52
N LEU A 203 -2.08 12.40 -0.98
CA LEU A 203 -3.43 12.15 -0.47
C LEU A 203 -3.76 13.03 0.75
N ILE A 204 -2.74 13.41 1.51
CA ILE A 204 -2.88 14.19 2.75
C ILE A 204 -2.73 15.68 2.45
N ALA A 205 -1.79 16.06 1.57
CA ALA A 205 -1.53 17.46 1.23
C ALA A 205 -2.78 18.17 0.69
N ASN A 206 -3.58 17.47 -0.12
CA ASN A 206 -4.83 18.01 -0.66
C ASN A 206 -5.96 18.14 0.39
N ALA A 207 -5.81 17.55 1.58
CA ALA A 207 -6.76 17.73 2.67
C ALA A 207 -6.77 19.19 3.19
N GLY A 208 -5.61 19.86 3.15
CA GLY A 208 -5.50 21.27 3.56
C GLY A 208 -6.05 22.28 2.54
N GLU A 209 -6.06 21.94 1.26
CA GLU A 209 -6.59 22.82 0.21
C GLU A 209 -8.12 22.74 0.02
N ALA A 210 -8.72 21.62 0.41
CA ALA A 210 -10.16 21.39 0.29
C ALA A 210 -10.99 22.00 1.43
N MET A 211 -10.37 22.48 2.51
CA MET A 211 -11.01 23.39 3.45
C MET A 211 -10.74 24.82 2.96
N PRO A 212 -11.70 25.50 2.33
CA PRO A 212 -11.65 26.95 2.35
C PRO A 212 -11.66 27.28 3.85
N LEU A 213 -10.53 27.78 4.37
CA LEU A 213 -10.55 28.54 5.62
C LEU A 213 -11.75 29.46 5.48
N ALA A 214 -12.79 29.16 6.24
CA ALA A 214 -13.99 29.99 6.26
C ALA A 214 -13.51 31.42 6.50
N LYS A 215 -13.46 32.25 5.46
CA LYS A 215 -13.21 33.67 5.53
C LYS A 215 -14.37 34.41 6.25
N GLN A 216 -15.22 33.66 6.93
CA GLN A 216 -16.20 34.17 7.84
C GLN A 216 -15.74 33.81 9.24
N GLY A 217 -14.93 34.68 9.82
CA GLY A 217 -14.88 34.80 11.28
C GLY A 217 -16.33 34.86 11.77
N PRO A 218 -16.62 34.36 13.00
CA PRO A 218 -17.96 34.42 13.55
C PRO A 218 -18.48 35.83 13.39
N SER A 219 -19.73 35.99 12.90
CA SER A 219 -20.38 37.28 12.82
C SER A 219 -20.28 37.96 14.18
N SER A 220 -20.08 39.27 14.19
CA SER A 220 -19.86 40.09 15.41
C SER A 220 -20.81 39.80 16.58
N ASN A 221 -21.99 39.22 16.30
CA ASN A 221 -22.98 38.81 17.28
C ASN A 221 -22.69 37.47 18.01
N LYS A 222 -21.63 36.75 17.63
CA LYS A 222 -21.21 35.47 18.24
C LYS A 222 -19.85 35.54 18.92
N LEU A 223 -19.24 36.72 19.01
CA LEU A 223 -18.03 36.92 19.77
C LEU A 223 -18.42 37.15 21.23
N LEU A 224 -18.08 36.22 22.11
CA LEU A 224 -18.18 36.42 23.56
C LEU A 224 -17.15 37.48 23.96
N LYS A 225 -17.56 38.42 24.76
CA LYS A 225 -16.65 39.42 25.36
C LYS A 225 -15.75 38.73 26.36
N SER A 226 -14.54 39.25 26.56
CA SER A 226 -13.57 38.67 27.52
C SER A 226 -14.14 38.51 28.92
N ASP A 227 -15.02 39.41 29.33
CA ASP A 227 -15.66 39.41 30.64
C ASP A 227 -16.65 38.23 30.77
N ASP A 228 -17.35 37.88 29.68
CA ASP A 228 -18.28 36.74 29.65
C ASP A 228 -17.51 35.39 29.75
N LEU A 229 -16.26 35.33 29.26
CA LEU A 229 -15.42 34.13 29.34
C LEU A 229 -14.94 33.88 30.78
N ALA A 230 -14.60 34.94 31.54
CA ALA A 230 -14.22 34.83 32.94
C ALA A 230 -15.36 34.26 33.77
N GLU A 231 -16.60 34.70 33.51
CA GLU A 231 -17.79 34.26 34.25
C GLU A 231 -18.18 32.81 33.92
N ILE A 232 -18.07 32.39 32.62
CA ILE A 232 -18.44 31.04 32.16
C ILE A 232 -17.44 29.99 32.63
N PHE A 233 -16.14 30.31 32.65
CA PHE A 233 -15.08 29.36 32.98
C PHE A 233 -14.52 29.50 34.40
N GLY A 234 -14.99 30.46 35.18
CA GLY A 234 -14.54 30.68 36.55
C GLY A 234 -13.03 30.99 36.69
N LEU A 235 -12.44 31.61 35.65
CA LEU A 235 -11.02 31.92 35.58
C LEU A 235 -10.81 33.43 35.76
N ASP A 236 -10.06 33.82 36.78
CA ASP A 236 -9.58 35.21 36.93
C ASP A 236 -8.50 35.46 35.85
N ILE A 237 -8.87 36.10 34.75
CA ILE A 237 -7.92 36.52 33.72
C ILE A 237 -7.29 37.81 34.19
N ALA A 238 -6.11 37.73 34.83
CA ALA A 238 -5.31 38.90 35.14
C ALA A 238 -4.97 39.65 33.84
N SER A 239 -5.43 40.90 33.74
CA SER A 239 -5.13 41.75 32.59
C SER A 239 -3.63 42.10 32.62
N ALA A 240 -2.84 41.41 31.78
CA ALA A 240 -1.46 41.79 31.52
C ALA A 240 -1.45 43.06 30.68
N ALA A 241 -1.14 44.19 31.34
CA ALA A 241 -0.90 45.46 30.66
C ALA A 241 0.29 45.32 29.70
N LEU A 242 0.09 45.61 28.43
CA LEU A 242 1.15 45.74 27.45
C LEU A 242 2.05 46.92 27.78
N PRO A 243 3.38 46.78 27.77
CA PRO A 243 4.27 47.94 27.95
C PRO A 243 4.20 48.87 26.74
N ALA A 244 3.93 50.14 27.01
CA ALA A 244 3.93 51.19 26.02
C ALA A 244 5.35 51.51 25.54
N GLY A 245 5.50 51.71 24.23
CA GLY A 245 6.43 52.66 23.65
C GLY A 245 7.82 52.15 23.26
N VAL A 246 8.00 51.92 21.97
CA VAL A 246 9.27 52.28 21.32
C VAL A 246 8.94 53.16 20.10
N GLU A 247 9.19 54.46 20.25
CA GLU A 247 9.16 55.45 19.20
C GLU A 247 10.31 55.16 18.20
N SER A 248 10.00 54.93 16.94
CA SER A 248 10.98 54.90 15.86
C SER A 248 11.27 56.33 15.35
N LYS A 249 12.44 56.84 15.63
CA LYS A 249 12.97 58.08 15.05
C LYS A 249 13.33 57.87 13.61
N THR A 250 12.56 58.43 12.69
CA THR A 250 12.92 58.61 11.29
C THR A 250 13.98 59.73 11.16
N LYS A 251 15.19 59.37 10.72
CA LYS A 251 16.18 60.32 10.23
C LYS A 251 15.90 60.66 8.78
N LYS A 252 15.47 61.90 8.53
CA LYS A 252 15.56 62.54 7.19
C LYS A 252 17.00 62.92 6.95
N SER A 253 17.53 62.55 5.77
CA SER A 253 18.71 63.18 5.18
C SER A 253 18.35 63.76 3.84
N LYS A 254 18.63 65.07 3.70
CA LYS A 254 18.70 65.91 2.49
C LYS A 254 20.06 66.64 2.56
N PRO A 255 20.54 67.19 1.52
CA PRO A 255 20.30 67.11 0.06
C PRO A 255 21.31 66.25 -0.69
#